data_9d72b1d539f13b4ce27a9ace774c5779
#
_entry.id   9d72b1d539f13b4ce27a9ace774c5779
#
_cell.length_a   1.000
_cell.length_b   1.000
_cell.length_c   1.000
_cell.angle_alpha   90.00
_cell.angle_beta   90.00
_cell.angle_gamma   90.00
#
_symmetry.space_group_name_H-M   'P 1'
#
loop_
_entity.id
_entity.type
_entity.pdbx_description
1 polymer ?
#
loop_
_entity_poly.entity_id
_entity_poly.type
_entity_poly.pdbx_seq_one_letter_code
_entity_poly.pdbx_strand_id
1 'polypeptide(L)'
;MHYSYGHRTSHLQEASSKPRTRESYLDLLEKSFIVKNIRGFSRNLRKEVTKNSRYYFYDNGVRNAVINNWNPISRRDDIGMLWENYIVMERLKKQSYLNLRANNYFWRTYDQKEIDWVEEREGKLFGYEIKWSGDSPKAPLSWVETYPEASYEVVNGDNFLDFIR
;
A
#
# COMPACT_ATOMS: atom_id res chain seq x y z
N MET A 1 60.25 -36.72 24.78
CA MET A 1 59.20 -35.73 25.05
C MET A 1 58.61 -35.25 23.72
N HIS A 2 57.45 -35.83 23.35
CA HIS A 2 56.71 -35.41 22.13
C HIS A 2 55.52 -34.57 22.54
N TYR A 3 55.51 -33.31 22.15
CA TYR A 3 54.35 -32.43 22.29
C TYR A 3 53.53 -32.55 21.02
N SER A 4 52.32 -33.11 21.14
CA SER A 4 51.33 -33.18 20.10
C SER A 4 50.49 -31.90 20.16
N TYR A 5 50.53 -31.06 19.13
CA TYR A 5 49.64 -29.90 18.94
C TYR A 5 48.31 -30.39 18.35
N GLY A 6 47.31 -30.43 19.18
CA GLY A 6 45.94 -30.68 18.72
C GLY A 6 45.38 -29.49 17.96
N HIS A 7 45.13 -29.69 16.65
CA HIS A 7 44.38 -28.74 15.82
C HIS A 7 42.92 -28.77 16.21
N ARG A 8 42.45 -27.72 16.86
CA ARG A 8 41.03 -27.44 17.05
C ARG A 8 40.50 -26.79 15.77
N THR A 9 39.93 -27.60 14.89
CA THR A 9 39.08 -27.08 13.78
C THR A 9 37.78 -26.57 14.38
N SER A 10 37.65 -25.26 14.49
CA SER A 10 36.38 -24.60 14.77
C SER A 10 35.45 -24.77 13.54
N HIS A 11 34.48 -25.66 13.65
CA HIS A 11 33.36 -25.71 12.72
C HIS A 11 32.55 -24.42 12.89
N LEU A 12 32.87 -23.42 12.08
CA LEU A 12 31.93 -22.35 11.81
C LEU A 12 30.77 -22.99 11.03
N GLN A 13 29.67 -23.25 11.74
CA GLN A 13 28.40 -23.56 11.10
C GLN A 13 28.03 -22.36 10.24
N GLU A 14 28.27 -22.45 8.94
CA GLU A 14 27.62 -21.58 7.96
C GLU A 14 26.12 -21.76 8.13
N ALA A 15 25.47 -20.75 8.72
CA ALA A 15 24.03 -20.66 8.74
C ALA A 15 23.58 -20.58 7.29
N SER A 16 23.14 -21.72 6.74
CA SER A 16 22.51 -21.83 5.42
C SER A 16 21.29 -20.90 5.42
N SER A 17 21.49 -19.66 4.98
CA SER A 17 20.39 -18.72 4.78
C SER A 17 19.57 -19.24 3.60
N LYS A 18 18.36 -19.73 3.88
CA LYS A 18 17.37 -20.03 2.83
C LYS A 18 17.27 -18.82 1.90
N PRO A 19 17.23 -19.02 0.57
CA PRO A 19 17.05 -17.91 -0.36
C PRO A 19 15.80 -17.13 0.04
N ARG A 20 15.95 -15.82 0.21
CA ARG A 20 14.82 -14.96 0.57
C ARG A 20 13.83 -14.93 -0.57
N THR A 21 12.57 -15.19 -0.28
CA THR A 21 11.48 -15.08 -1.26
C THR A 21 11.17 -13.60 -1.55
N ARG A 22 10.43 -13.33 -2.62
CA ARG A 22 9.93 -11.99 -2.95
C ARG A 22 9.19 -11.36 -1.76
N GLU A 23 8.37 -12.15 -1.08
CA GLU A 23 7.60 -11.74 0.11
C GLU A 23 8.53 -11.31 1.25
N SER A 24 9.63 -12.02 1.48
CA SER A 24 10.63 -11.66 2.50
C SER A 24 11.31 -10.32 2.22
N TYR A 25 11.56 -9.98 0.95
CA TYR A 25 12.13 -8.69 0.58
C TYR A 25 11.11 -7.56 0.77
N LEU A 26 9.85 -7.77 0.39
CA LEU A 26 8.78 -6.80 0.58
C LEU A 26 8.51 -6.54 2.07
N ASP A 27 8.52 -7.58 2.90
CA ASP A 27 8.42 -7.45 4.37
C ASP A 27 9.59 -6.65 4.95
N LEU A 28 10.81 -6.85 4.45
CA LEU A 28 11.97 -6.09 4.87
C LEU A 28 11.86 -4.60 4.48
N LEU A 29 11.40 -4.31 3.27
CA LEU A 29 11.17 -2.94 2.80
C LEU A 29 10.07 -2.25 3.62
N GLU A 30 9.02 -2.96 4.00
CA GLU A 30 7.97 -2.41 4.88
C GLU A 30 8.52 -2.12 6.29
N LYS A 31 9.27 -3.04 6.88
CA LYS A 31 9.94 -2.83 8.19
C LYS A 31 10.96 -1.70 8.18
N SER A 32 11.56 -1.43 7.04
CA SER A 32 12.51 -0.33 6.83
C SER A 32 11.83 1.00 6.45
N PHE A 33 10.51 1.08 6.50
CA PHE A 33 9.73 2.26 6.13
C PHE A 33 10.00 2.79 4.71
N ILE A 34 10.35 1.90 3.78
CA ILE A 34 10.51 2.23 2.37
C ILE A 34 9.15 2.14 1.67
N VAL A 35 8.38 1.09 1.98
CA VAL A 35 7.04 0.90 1.44
C VAL A 35 6.04 0.61 2.55
N LYS A 36 4.77 0.91 2.30
CA LYS A 36 3.62 0.53 3.12
C LYS A 36 2.78 -0.49 2.38
N ASN A 37 2.52 -1.60 3.03
CA ASN A 37 1.63 -2.64 2.52
C ASN A 37 0.17 -2.32 2.90
N ILE A 38 -0.71 -2.29 1.92
CA ILE A 38 -2.16 -2.16 2.09
C ILE A 38 -2.82 -3.41 1.52
N ARG A 39 -3.62 -4.07 2.34
CA ARG A 39 -4.29 -5.34 1.98
C ARG A 39 -5.65 -5.08 1.36
N GLY A 40 -6.14 -6.07 0.62
CA GLY A 40 -7.51 -6.04 0.11
C GLY A 40 -8.54 -6.22 1.22
N PHE A 41 -9.60 -5.41 1.18
CA PHE A 41 -10.77 -5.55 2.04
C PHE A 41 -11.73 -6.59 1.46
N SER A 42 -12.30 -7.44 2.30
CA SER A 42 -13.41 -8.30 1.93
C SER A 42 -14.23 -8.73 3.13
N ARG A 43 -15.55 -8.65 2.98
CA ARG A 43 -16.53 -9.42 3.77
C ARG A 43 -17.14 -10.56 2.96
N ASN A 44 -16.89 -10.60 1.64
CA ASN A 44 -17.40 -11.61 0.71
C ASN A 44 -16.27 -12.24 -0.11
N LEU A 45 -15.61 -13.23 0.47
CA LEU A 45 -14.44 -13.92 -0.12
C LEU A 45 -14.72 -14.60 -1.48
N ARG A 46 -15.97 -14.78 -1.87
CA ARG A 46 -16.33 -15.38 -3.18
C ARG A 46 -16.24 -14.39 -4.33
N LYS A 47 -16.41 -13.10 -4.06
CA LYS A 47 -16.48 -12.04 -5.08
C LYS A 47 -15.30 -11.06 -5.02
N GLU A 48 -14.60 -11.02 -3.88
CA GLU A 48 -13.60 -9.99 -3.57
C GLU A 48 -12.21 -10.59 -3.40
N VAL A 49 -11.19 -9.85 -3.84
CA VAL A 49 -9.79 -10.29 -3.84
C VAL A 49 -9.07 -9.76 -2.60
N THR A 50 -8.78 -10.66 -1.64
CA THR A 50 -8.05 -10.30 -0.41
C THR A 50 -6.57 -10.67 -0.44
N LYS A 51 -6.19 -11.61 -1.31
CA LYS A 51 -4.82 -12.15 -1.35
C LYS A 51 -3.80 -11.19 -1.95
N ASN A 52 -4.26 -10.16 -2.65
CA ASN A 52 -3.38 -9.16 -3.25
C ASN A 52 -3.04 -8.07 -2.24
N SER A 53 -1.85 -7.52 -2.39
CA SER A 53 -1.37 -6.36 -1.64
C SER A 53 -1.02 -5.25 -2.60
N ARG A 54 -1.32 -4.01 -2.22
CA ARG A 54 -0.79 -2.81 -2.85
C ARG A 54 0.34 -2.27 -1.99
N TYR A 55 1.40 -1.79 -2.62
CA TYR A 55 2.56 -1.22 -1.94
C TYR A 55 2.72 0.23 -2.34
N TYR A 56 2.72 1.10 -1.35
CA TYR A 56 2.92 2.53 -1.52
C TYR A 56 4.29 2.92 -0.96
N PHE A 57 5.05 3.70 -1.69
CA PHE A 57 6.32 4.23 -1.18
C PHE A 57 6.05 5.33 -0.15
N TYR A 58 6.78 5.33 0.96
CA TYR A 58 6.68 6.41 1.94
C TYR A 58 7.09 7.76 1.36
N ASP A 59 7.93 7.76 0.33
CA ASP A 59 8.40 8.94 -0.37
C ASP A 59 8.41 8.73 -1.89
N ASN A 60 7.81 9.67 -2.63
CA ASN A 60 7.75 9.63 -4.09
C ASN A 60 9.14 9.83 -4.76
N GLY A 61 10.07 10.49 -4.07
CA GLY A 61 11.44 10.64 -4.55
C GLY A 61 12.17 9.30 -4.56
N VAL A 62 12.00 8.49 -3.51
CA VAL A 62 12.52 7.11 -3.46
C VAL A 62 11.91 6.26 -4.59
N ARG A 63 10.59 6.35 -4.81
CA ARG A 63 9.93 5.68 -5.94
C ARG A 63 10.56 6.11 -7.27
N ASN A 64 10.71 7.41 -7.50
CA ASN A 64 11.28 7.94 -8.74
C ASN A 64 12.73 7.47 -8.96
N ALA A 65 13.53 7.37 -7.88
CA ALA A 65 14.88 6.82 -7.95
C ALA A 65 14.89 5.34 -8.38
N VAL A 66 13.99 4.54 -7.81
CA VAL A 66 13.88 3.10 -8.12
C VAL A 66 13.52 2.86 -9.58
N ILE A 67 12.59 3.64 -10.14
CA ILE A 67 12.18 3.52 -11.56
C ILE A 67 12.99 4.40 -12.50
N ASN A 68 13.97 5.16 -11.96
CA ASN A 68 14.81 6.10 -12.70
C ASN A 68 14.02 7.10 -13.57
N ASN A 69 12.92 7.63 -13.02
CA ASN A 69 12.06 8.60 -13.72
C ASN A 69 12.04 9.95 -13.00
N TRP A 70 12.86 10.88 -13.47
CA TRP A 70 13.00 12.25 -12.96
C TRP A 70 12.36 13.30 -13.88
N ASN A 71 11.54 12.86 -14.83
CA ASN A 71 10.84 13.76 -15.72
C ASN A 71 9.92 14.71 -14.95
N PRO A 72 9.78 15.97 -15.42
CA PRO A 72 8.78 16.87 -14.86
C PRO A 72 7.36 16.30 -15.06
N ILE A 73 6.45 16.68 -14.16
CA ILE A 73 5.07 16.18 -14.13
C ILE A 73 4.39 16.22 -15.51
N SER A 74 4.60 17.30 -16.26
CA SER A 74 4.01 17.49 -17.59
C SER A 74 4.44 16.48 -18.66
N ARG A 75 5.47 15.68 -18.39
CA ARG A 75 6.02 14.66 -19.31
C ARG A 75 5.94 13.24 -18.75
N ARG A 76 5.12 13.05 -17.71
CA ARG A 76 4.98 11.75 -17.06
C ARG A 76 3.66 11.08 -17.47
N ASP A 77 3.75 9.81 -17.77
CA ASP A 77 2.62 8.92 -18.04
C ASP A 77 2.10 8.22 -16.77
N ASP A 78 2.87 8.25 -15.68
CA ASP A 78 2.55 7.61 -14.38
C ASP A 78 2.06 8.59 -13.32
N ILE A 79 1.59 9.79 -13.73
CA ILE A 79 1.18 10.84 -12.80
C ILE A 79 0.02 10.40 -11.88
N GLY A 80 -0.90 9.59 -12.38
CA GLY A 80 -1.98 9.04 -11.59
C GLY A 80 -1.48 8.18 -10.42
N MET A 81 -0.50 7.30 -10.69
CA MET A 81 0.12 6.47 -9.65
C MET A 81 0.93 7.30 -8.65
N LEU A 82 1.63 8.36 -9.10
CA LEU A 82 2.32 9.29 -8.20
C LEU A 82 1.36 10.03 -7.29
N TRP A 83 0.26 10.49 -7.85
CA TRP A 83 -0.80 11.18 -7.11
C TRP A 83 -1.44 10.26 -6.08
N GLU A 84 -1.86 9.06 -6.49
CA GLU A 84 -2.42 8.07 -5.58
C GLU A 84 -1.45 7.77 -4.42
N ASN A 85 -0.18 7.52 -4.72
CA ASN A 85 0.84 7.28 -3.70
C ASN A 85 0.97 8.46 -2.73
N TYR A 86 0.99 9.69 -3.24
CA TYR A 86 1.05 10.91 -2.42
C TYR A 86 -0.17 11.02 -1.49
N ILE A 87 -1.37 10.93 -2.04
CA ILE A 87 -2.62 11.07 -1.28
C ILE A 87 -2.74 10.00 -0.19
N VAL A 88 -2.44 8.75 -0.50
CA VAL A 88 -2.47 7.64 0.46
C VAL A 88 -1.49 7.90 1.61
N MET A 89 -0.27 8.32 1.32
CA MET A 89 0.73 8.56 2.35
C MET A 89 0.40 9.78 3.22
N GLU A 90 -0.11 10.87 2.65
CA GLU A 90 -0.56 12.03 3.42
C GLU A 90 -1.78 11.68 4.28
N ARG A 91 -2.70 10.84 3.78
CA ARG A 91 -3.83 10.36 4.58
C ARG A 91 -3.39 9.54 5.78
N LEU A 92 -2.42 8.65 5.63
CA LEU A 92 -1.85 7.88 6.74
C LEU A 92 -1.18 8.80 7.78
N LYS A 93 -0.48 9.85 7.34
CA LYS A 93 0.10 10.85 8.24
C LYS A 93 -0.99 11.59 9.03
N LYS A 94 -2.05 12.05 8.35
CA LYS A 94 -3.21 12.68 9.01
C LYS A 94 -3.81 11.76 10.07
N GLN A 95 -4.07 10.50 9.73
CA GLN A 95 -4.59 9.52 10.68
C GLN A 95 -3.69 9.39 11.91
N SER A 96 -2.38 9.33 11.70
CA SER A 96 -1.39 9.25 12.78
C SER A 96 -1.37 10.50 13.65
N TYR A 97 -1.34 11.69 13.06
CA TYR A 97 -1.26 12.97 13.80
C TYR A 97 -2.54 13.28 14.58
N LEU A 98 -3.69 12.93 14.05
CA LEU A 98 -4.99 13.14 14.70
C LEU A 98 -5.43 11.95 15.56
N ASN A 99 -4.60 10.89 15.69
CA ASN A 99 -4.97 9.64 16.35
C ASN A 99 -6.28 9.03 15.84
N LEU A 100 -6.56 9.18 14.54
CA LEU A 100 -7.73 8.58 13.90
C LEU A 100 -7.52 7.08 13.80
N ARG A 101 -8.29 6.31 14.54
CA ARG A 101 -8.26 4.85 14.47
C ARG A 101 -9.02 4.37 13.25
N ALA A 102 -8.30 3.90 12.25
CA ALA A 102 -8.84 3.32 11.03
C ALA A 102 -8.07 2.07 10.63
N ASN A 103 -8.78 1.06 10.20
CA ASN A 103 -8.19 -0.02 9.43
C ASN A 103 -8.21 0.38 7.96
N ASN A 104 -7.09 0.27 7.28
CA ASN A 104 -6.90 0.77 5.94
C ASN A 104 -6.72 -0.36 4.94
N TYR A 105 -7.45 -0.30 3.84
CA TYR A 105 -7.50 -1.31 2.81
C TYR A 105 -7.63 -0.66 1.43
N PHE A 106 -7.53 -1.46 0.37
CA PHE A 106 -8.17 -1.21 -0.93
C PHE A 106 -9.27 -2.25 -1.14
N TRP A 107 -10.17 -2.02 -2.07
CA TRP A 107 -11.19 -3.01 -2.41
C TRP A 107 -11.13 -3.34 -3.89
N ARG A 108 -11.26 -4.63 -4.22
CA ARG A 108 -11.26 -5.11 -5.60
C ARG A 108 -12.07 -6.40 -5.73
N THR A 109 -12.81 -6.49 -6.84
CA THR A 109 -13.51 -7.71 -7.26
C THR A 109 -12.71 -8.51 -8.28
N TYR A 110 -13.09 -9.75 -8.50
CA TYR A 110 -12.54 -10.56 -9.60
C TYR A 110 -12.85 -9.96 -10.97
N ASP A 111 -13.96 -9.23 -11.13
CA ASP A 111 -14.36 -8.52 -12.36
C ASP A 111 -13.64 -7.16 -12.52
N GLN A 112 -12.53 -6.95 -11.82
CA GLN A 112 -11.67 -5.77 -11.93
C GLN A 112 -12.34 -4.45 -11.51
N LYS A 113 -13.46 -4.47 -10.75
CA LYS A 113 -13.98 -3.27 -10.10
C LYS A 113 -13.15 -3.00 -8.86
N GLU A 114 -12.77 -1.75 -8.65
CA GLU A 114 -11.90 -1.39 -7.53
C GLU A 114 -12.26 -0.06 -6.90
N ILE A 115 -11.82 0.12 -5.66
CA ILE A 115 -11.76 1.37 -4.91
C ILE A 115 -10.35 1.48 -4.35
N ASP A 116 -9.70 2.59 -4.58
CA ASP A 116 -8.28 2.77 -4.31
C ASP A 116 -7.97 2.76 -2.82
N TRP A 117 -8.84 3.36 -2.01
CA TRP A 117 -8.65 3.45 -0.58
C TRP A 117 -9.96 3.19 0.17
N VAL A 118 -9.92 2.32 1.17
CA VAL A 118 -11.06 2.00 2.03
C VAL A 118 -10.63 2.15 3.49
N GLU A 119 -11.35 2.94 4.25
CA GLU A 119 -11.20 3.05 5.69
C GLU A 119 -12.36 2.38 6.40
N GLU A 120 -12.05 1.50 7.34
CA GLU A 120 -13.01 0.99 8.30
C GLU A 120 -12.81 1.71 9.63
N ARG A 121 -13.80 2.50 10.01
CA ARG A 121 -13.79 3.30 11.24
C ARG A 121 -15.11 3.12 11.99
N GLU A 122 -15.03 2.78 13.27
CA GLU A 122 -16.23 2.61 14.12
C GLU A 122 -17.31 1.70 13.48
N GLY A 123 -16.86 0.64 12.81
CA GLY A 123 -17.73 -0.31 12.12
C GLY A 123 -18.33 0.16 10.80
N LYS A 124 -18.04 1.39 10.36
CA LYS A 124 -18.47 1.96 9.09
C LYS A 124 -17.36 1.91 8.05
N LEU A 125 -17.75 1.81 6.78
CA LEU A 125 -16.84 1.79 5.64
C LEU A 125 -16.92 3.11 4.86
N PHE A 126 -15.74 3.62 4.52
CA PHE A 126 -15.54 4.82 3.73
C PHE A 126 -14.66 4.47 2.54
N GLY A 127 -15.21 4.48 1.34
CA GLY A 127 -14.48 4.22 0.09
C GLY A 127 -14.07 5.53 -0.58
N TYR A 128 -12.84 5.56 -1.06
CA TYR A 128 -12.27 6.73 -1.74
C TYR A 128 -11.62 6.30 -3.04
N GLU A 129 -12.02 6.95 -4.12
CA GLU A 129 -11.38 6.84 -5.42
C GLU A 129 -10.44 8.03 -5.60
N ILE A 130 -9.20 7.79 -6.02
CA ILE A 130 -8.17 8.84 -6.09
C ILE A 130 -7.88 9.15 -7.55
N LYS A 131 -8.17 10.38 -7.99
CA LYS A 131 -7.97 10.82 -9.37
C LYS A 131 -7.08 12.05 -9.45
N TRP A 132 -6.10 12.01 -10.35
CA TRP A 132 -5.32 13.21 -10.69
C TRP A 132 -6.14 14.22 -11.48
N SER A 133 -6.96 13.74 -12.40
CA SER A 133 -7.90 14.57 -13.17
C SER A 133 -9.13 14.95 -12.36
N GLY A 134 -9.89 15.95 -12.84
CA GLY A 134 -11.16 16.34 -12.22
C GLY A 134 -12.31 15.35 -12.41
N ASP A 135 -12.04 14.14 -12.91
CA ASP A 135 -13.04 13.09 -13.10
C ASP A 135 -13.65 12.68 -11.74
N SER A 136 -14.96 12.50 -11.73
CA SER A 136 -15.72 12.06 -10.57
C SER A 136 -16.53 10.80 -10.90
N PRO A 137 -15.89 9.63 -11.01
CA PRO A 137 -16.58 8.39 -11.30
C PRO A 137 -17.56 8.04 -10.17
N LYS A 138 -18.68 7.43 -10.56
CA LYS A 138 -19.65 6.88 -9.58
C LYS A 138 -19.06 5.66 -8.91
N ALA A 139 -19.52 5.39 -7.68
CA ALA A 139 -19.20 4.17 -6.97
C ALA A 139 -19.50 2.94 -7.84
N PRO A 140 -18.63 1.92 -7.83
CA PRO A 140 -18.94 0.65 -8.47
C PRO A 140 -20.26 0.06 -7.94
N LEU A 141 -21.14 -0.37 -8.83
CA LEU A 141 -22.45 -0.90 -8.42
C LEU A 141 -22.30 -2.08 -7.45
N SER A 142 -21.33 -2.96 -7.68
CA SER A 142 -21.02 -4.08 -6.79
C SER A 142 -20.55 -3.65 -5.39
N TRP A 143 -19.95 -2.47 -5.23
CA TRP A 143 -19.66 -1.89 -3.92
C TRP A 143 -20.94 -1.45 -3.21
N VAL A 144 -21.79 -0.69 -3.90
CA VAL A 144 -23.05 -0.16 -3.34
C VAL A 144 -23.98 -1.30 -2.93
N GLU A 145 -24.09 -2.36 -3.75
CA GLU A 145 -24.93 -3.53 -3.46
C GLU A 145 -24.38 -4.36 -2.30
N THR A 146 -23.05 -4.48 -2.18
CA THR A 146 -22.43 -5.30 -1.14
C THR A 146 -22.36 -4.57 0.20
N TYR A 147 -22.15 -3.23 0.18
CA TYR A 147 -21.98 -2.39 1.34
C TYR A 147 -22.88 -1.17 1.31
N PRO A 148 -24.22 -1.34 1.45
CA PRO A 148 -25.18 -0.25 1.27
C PRO A 148 -25.03 0.92 2.27
N GLU A 149 -24.41 0.65 3.44
CA GLU A 149 -24.14 1.64 4.47
C GLU A 149 -22.77 2.34 4.28
N ALA A 150 -21.99 1.94 3.27
CA ALA A 150 -20.68 2.52 3.02
C ALA A 150 -20.80 3.85 2.27
N SER A 151 -20.00 4.83 2.66
CA SER A 151 -19.85 6.04 1.86
C SER A 151 -18.87 5.83 0.71
N TYR A 152 -18.97 6.70 -0.29
CA TYR A 152 -18.04 6.77 -1.39
C TYR A 152 -17.77 8.22 -1.77
N GLU A 153 -16.50 8.56 -1.96
CA GLU A 153 -16.04 9.88 -2.35
C GLU A 153 -14.91 9.79 -3.37
N VAL A 154 -14.83 10.78 -4.26
CA VAL A 154 -13.70 10.94 -5.18
C VAL A 154 -12.78 12.03 -4.66
N VAL A 155 -11.51 11.70 -4.46
CA VAL A 155 -10.45 12.63 -4.03
C VAL A 155 -9.64 13.04 -5.25
N ASN A 156 -9.66 14.33 -5.57
CA ASN A 156 -8.97 14.91 -6.72
C ASN A 156 -8.25 16.21 -6.36
N GLY A 157 -7.72 16.93 -7.36
CA GLY A 157 -7.01 18.20 -7.17
C GLY A 157 -7.81 19.31 -6.48
N ASP A 158 -9.13 19.24 -6.53
CA ASP A 158 -10.01 20.30 -5.99
C ASP A 158 -10.31 20.11 -4.50
N ASN A 159 -10.40 18.86 -4.02
CA ASN A 159 -10.82 18.53 -2.65
C ASN A 159 -9.80 17.76 -1.79
N PHE A 160 -8.64 17.41 -2.34
CA PHE A 160 -7.67 16.58 -1.62
C PHE A 160 -7.18 17.19 -0.31
N LEU A 161 -7.13 18.52 -0.20
CA LEU A 161 -6.66 19.17 1.03
C LEU A 161 -7.53 18.84 2.24
N ASP A 162 -8.85 18.76 2.06
CA ASP A 162 -9.78 18.38 3.14
C ASP A 162 -9.58 16.90 3.54
N PHE A 163 -9.21 16.09 2.57
CA PHE A 163 -8.93 14.68 2.80
C PHE A 163 -7.64 14.44 3.58
N ILE A 164 -6.58 15.21 3.34
CA ILE A 164 -5.23 15.00 3.91
C ILE A 164 -4.84 15.96 5.05
N ARG A 165 -5.63 17.00 5.33
CA ARG A 165 -5.37 17.95 6.41
C ARG A 165 -6.25 17.75 7.63
#